data_c35cc866b901d5ba013665787fb4ede7
#
_entry.id   c35cc866b901d5ba013665787fb4ede7
#
_cell.length_a   1.000
_cell.length_b   1.000
_cell.length_c   1.000
_cell.angle_alpha   90.00
_cell.angle_beta   90.00
_cell.angle_gamma   90.00
#
_symmetry.space_group_name_H-M   'P 1'
#
loop_
_entity.id
_entity.type
_entity.pdbx_description
1 polymer ?
#
loop_
_entity_poly.entity_id
_entity_poly.type
_entity_poly.pdbx_seq_one_letter_code
_entity_poly.pdbx_strand_id
1 'polypeptide(L)'
;MDPNAPDSERVFGDFRNCLNTFDAWAESFWSGSALEVEQVFKVGDEVELVTPVSSKTPSKTVAMCSAQGSLTLVHMFESTRFVPIGNTPVMLQAIAADGSPMGAPLHRVIGLSGILEITECDRNQPYQITFYPTVSQDHVKALYASYQSVIAGLEGRLREEWTATFQPQWKDFASASSLQRSAMQGVAFSTGMAKALYSLWDNISQLYDLLADLKANSQKLLAYLSQAELDELLKLGSDAIAKGLLVLSDEPLLFIYVSAIVSWIRLLPPPEMYELLGEITGEVLINLLLMWATAGTGDTDGNPITAYTEY
;
A
#
# COMPACT_ATOMS: atom_id res chain seq x y z
N MET A 1 17.25 -5.53 -32.18
CA MET A 1 17.01 -5.43 -30.73
C MET A 1 18.24 -5.97 -30.03
N ASP A 2 18.80 -5.26 -29.07
CA ASP A 2 19.95 -5.77 -28.29
C ASP A 2 19.49 -7.02 -27.52
N PRO A 3 20.20 -8.16 -27.61
CA PRO A 3 19.84 -9.37 -26.87
C PRO A 3 19.91 -9.16 -25.33
N ASN A 4 20.50 -8.07 -24.86
CA ASN A 4 20.60 -7.74 -23.44
C ASN A 4 19.55 -6.73 -22.96
N ALA A 5 18.81 -6.11 -23.89
CA ALA A 5 17.70 -5.24 -23.51
C ALA A 5 16.59 -6.05 -22.83
N PRO A 6 15.95 -5.52 -21.80
CA PRO A 6 14.85 -6.23 -21.14
C PRO A 6 13.70 -6.46 -22.11
N ASP A 7 13.02 -7.58 -21.97
CA ASP A 7 11.71 -7.78 -22.58
C ASP A 7 10.70 -6.88 -21.86
N SER A 8 10.52 -5.66 -22.37
CA SER A 8 9.67 -4.66 -21.76
C SER A 8 8.22 -5.11 -21.63
N GLU A 9 7.69 -5.87 -22.61
CA GLU A 9 6.32 -6.38 -22.52
C GLU A 9 6.17 -7.40 -21.40
N ARG A 10 7.20 -8.21 -21.14
CA ARG A 10 7.22 -9.10 -19.99
C ARG A 10 7.25 -8.29 -18.67
N VAL A 11 8.06 -7.24 -18.59
CA VAL A 11 8.11 -6.38 -17.38
C VAL A 11 6.75 -5.75 -17.13
N PHE A 12 6.08 -5.20 -18.15
CA PHE A 12 4.74 -4.64 -18.02
C PHE A 12 3.70 -5.70 -17.65
N GLY A 13 3.80 -6.90 -18.22
CA GLY A 13 2.92 -8.02 -17.88
C GLY A 13 3.09 -8.49 -16.43
N ASP A 14 4.33 -8.60 -15.95
CA ASP A 14 4.64 -8.92 -14.54
C ASP A 14 4.04 -7.86 -13.61
N PHE A 15 4.23 -6.58 -13.94
CA PHE A 15 3.68 -5.48 -13.16
C PHE A 15 2.13 -5.50 -13.13
N ARG A 16 1.49 -5.66 -14.28
CA ARG A 16 0.02 -5.72 -14.36
C ARG A 16 -0.57 -6.80 -13.47
N ASN A 17 0.16 -7.87 -13.26
CA ASN A 17 -0.26 -9.02 -12.46
C ASN A 17 0.34 -9.02 -11.04
N CYS A 18 0.90 -7.91 -10.56
CA CYS A 18 1.63 -7.87 -9.30
C CYS A 18 0.77 -8.34 -8.11
N LEU A 19 -0.50 -7.96 -8.03
CA LEU A 19 -1.38 -8.38 -6.93
C LEU A 19 -1.65 -9.89 -6.89
N ASN A 20 -1.50 -10.61 -8.01
CA ASN A 20 -1.62 -12.07 -8.00
C ASN A 20 -0.48 -12.76 -7.22
N THR A 21 0.59 -12.03 -6.94
CA THR A 21 1.75 -12.52 -6.20
C THR A 21 1.88 -11.90 -4.81
N PHE A 22 0.98 -10.97 -4.46
CA PHE A 22 1.05 -10.21 -3.22
C PHE A 22 1.05 -11.10 -1.97
N ASP A 23 0.11 -12.03 -1.86
CA ASP A 23 -0.01 -12.90 -0.69
C ASP A 23 1.25 -13.78 -0.50
N ALA A 24 1.73 -14.42 -1.59
CA ALA A 24 2.94 -15.24 -1.55
C ALA A 24 4.20 -14.40 -1.24
N TRP A 25 4.21 -13.17 -1.70
CA TRP A 25 5.29 -12.24 -1.45
C TRP A 25 5.29 -11.78 0.02
N ALA A 26 4.13 -11.39 0.56
CA ALA A 26 3.97 -11.02 1.96
C ALA A 26 4.47 -12.12 2.90
N GLU A 27 4.12 -13.40 2.63
CA GLU A 27 4.61 -14.53 3.39
C GLU A 27 6.14 -14.70 3.33
N SER A 28 6.78 -14.42 2.19
CA SER A 28 8.21 -14.66 1.98
C SER A 28 9.12 -13.58 2.56
N PHE A 29 8.65 -12.34 2.62
CA PHE A 29 9.48 -11.18 3.01
C PHE A 29 9.23 -10.68 4.42
N TRP A 30 8.08 -11.00 4.99
CA TRP A 30 7.68 -10.51 6.31
C TRP A 30 7.58 -11.65 7.34
N SER A 31 8.58 -12.50 7.42
CA SER A 31 8.62 -13.58 8.42
C SER A 31 8.68 -13.11 9.88
N GLY A 32 8.13 -11.98 10.22
CA GLY A 32 8.12 -11.44 11.58
C GLY A 32 7.04 -10.39 11.85
N SER A 33 6.54 -9.71 10.83
CA SER A 33 5.33 -8.89 10.87
C SER A 33 4.69 -9.01 9.49
N ALA A 34 3.65 -9.81 9.37
CA ALA A 34 2.99 -10.03 8.09
C ALA A 34 2.40 -8.71 7.58
N LEU A 35 2.76 -8.29 6.36
CA LEU A 35 1.90 -7.41 5.59
C LEU A 35 0.64 -8.23 5.28
N GLU A 36 -0.33 -8.08 6.09
CA GLU A 36 -1.59 -8.78 5.96
C GLU A 36 -2.68 -7.75 5.67
N VAL A 37 -3.50 -8.02 4.67
CA VAL A 37 -4.68 -7.20 4.40
C VAL A 37 -5.53 -7.13 5.66
N GLU A 38 -5.89 -5.93 6.08
CA GLU A 38 -6.68 -5.70 7.28
C GLU A 38 -8.16 -5.44 6.97
N GLN A 39 -9.00 -5.75 7.93
CA GLN A 39 -10.43 -5.45 7.92
C GLN A 39 -10.79 -4.51 9.06
N VAL A 40 -11.72 -3.61 8.81
CA VAL A 40 -12.19 -2.61 9.74
C VAL A 40 -13.64 -2.83 10.10
N PHE A 41 -13.93 -2.83 11.40
CA PHE A 41 -15.28 -2.73 11.93
C PHE A 41 -15.46 -1.36 12.56
N LYS A 42 -16.44 -0.59 12.08
CA LYS A 42 -16.79 0.69 12.68
C LYS A 42 -18.16 0.63 13.33
N VAL A 43 -18.31 1.35 14.44
CA VAL A 43 -19.58 1.50 15.16
C VAL A 43 -19.82 2.97 15.38
N GLY A 44 -20.77 3.54 14.63
CA GLY A 44 -20.94 4.98 14.55
C GLY A 44 -19.64 5.67 14.12
N ASP A 45 -19.41 6.87 14.66
CA ASP A 45 -18.20 7.66 14.39
C ASP A 45 -17.13 7.49 15.50
N GLU A 46 -17.41 6.73 16.54
CA GLU A 46 -16.60 6.72 17.77
C GLU A 46 -15.70 5.49 17.90
N VAL A 47 -16.08 4.38 17.31
CA VAL A 47 -15.38 3.11 17.50
C VAL A 47 -14.91 2.53 16.17
N GLU A 48 -13.61 2.28 16.11
CA GLU A 48 -12.97 1.59 14.99
C GLU A 48 -12.11 0.45 15.52
N LEU A 49 -12.29 -0.76 14.96
CA LEU A 49 -11.51 -1.95 15.27
C LEU A 49 -10.85 -2.44 13.98
N VAL A 50 -9.54 -2.51 13.98
CA VAL A 50 -8.76 -3.03 12.85
C VAL A 50 -8.22 -4.40 13.22
N THR A 51 -8.38 -5.37 12.33
CA THR A 51 -7.88 -6.74 12.53
C THR A 51 -7.46 -7.36 11.20
N PRO A 52 -6.48 -8.28 11.19
CA PRO A 52 -6.10 -9.01 10.00
C PRO A 52 -7.29 -9.79 9.40
N VAL A 53 -7.38 -9.87 8.07
CA VAL A 53 -8.43 -10.65 7.38
C VAL A 53 -8.32 -12.14 7.64
N SER A 54 -7.14 -12.66 7.97
CA SER A 54 -6.91 -14.04 8.38
C SER A 54 -7.55 -14.35 9.74
N SER A 55 -7.81 -13.33 10.57
CA SER A 55 -8.39 -13.50 11.90
C SER A 55 -9.80 -14.11 11.83
N LYS A 56 -9.98 -15.24 12.48
CA LYS A 56 -11.28 -15.89 12.67
C LYS A 56 -11.90 -15.57 14.05
N THR A 57 -11.18 -14.81 14.86
CA THR A 57 -11.63 -14.46 16.21
C THR A 57 -12.70 -13.37 16.11
N PRO A 58 -13.86 -13.53 16.77
CA PRO A 58 -14.86 -12.48 16.80
C PRO A 58 -14.32 -11.20 17.46
N SER A 59 -14.52 -10.07 16.80
CA SER A 59 -14.16 -8.76 17.31
C SER A 59 -15.29 -8.20 18.17
N LYS A 60 -14.95 -7.65 19.34
CA LYS A 60 -15.93 -7.15 20.31
C LYS A 60 -15.64 -5.71 20.68
N THR A 61 -16.70 -4.93 20.79
CA THR A 61 -16.62 -3.56 21.29
C THR A 61 -17.89 -3.22 22.08
N VAL A 62 -17.87 -2.07 22.76
CA VAL A 62 -19.04 -1.49 23.40
C VAL A 62 -19.30 -0.12 22.77
N ALA A 63 -20.54 0.13 22.39
CA ALA A 63 -20.97 1.43 21.90
C ALA A 63 -22.35 1.80 22.45
N MET A 64 -22.60 3.10 22.50
CA MET A 64 -23.89 3.64 22.93
C MET A 64 -24.85 3.72 21.75
N CYS A 65 -26.09 3.26 21.95
CA CYS A 65 -27.15 3.62 21.02
C CYS A 65 -27.37 5.14 21.05
N SER A 66 -27.54 5.72 19.88
CA SER A 66 -27.72 7.18 19.76
C SER A 66 -28.97 7.68 20.49
N ALA A 67 -29.03 8.99 20.73
CA ALA A 67 -30.24 9.64 21.29
C ALA A 67 -31.48 9.49 20.36
N GLN A 68 -31.25 9.17 19.08
CA GLN A 68 -32.29 8.90 18.10
C GLN A 68 -32.78 7.44 18.14
N GLY A 69 -32.06 6.56 18.83
CA GLY A 69 -32.38 5.12 18.91
C GLY A 69 -31.82 4.34 17.70
N SER A 70 -30.72 4.79 17.15
CA SER A 70 -30.04 4.13 16.02
C SER A 70 -28.57 3.88 16.29
N LEU A 71 -28.00 2.91 15.59
CA LEU A 71 -26.59 2.57 15.62
C LEU A 71 -26.17 2.08 14.22
N THR A 72 -25.15 2.69 13.65
CA THR A 72 -24.62 2.27 12.36
C THR A 72 -23.41 1.36 12.56
N LEU A 73 -23.41 0.21 11.91
CA LEU A 73 -22.30 -0.73 11.87
C LEU A 73 -21.74 -0.80 10.47
N VAL A 74 -20.41 -0.79 10.35
CA VAL A 74 -19.72 -0.88 9.07
C VAL A 74 -18.68 -2.01 9.15
N HIS A 75 -18.56 -2.78 8.06
CA HIS A 75 -17.47 -3.74 7.86
C HIS A 75 -16.92 -3.58 6.45
N MET A 76 -15.61 -3.27 6.37
CA MET A 76 -14.90 -3.04 5.09
C MET A 76 -13.44 -3.43 5.22
N PHE A 77 -12.72 -3.46 4.12
CA PHE A 77 -11.26 -3.56 4.16
C PHE A 77 -10.65 -2.25 4.66
N GLU A 78 -9.57 -2.37 5.44
CA GLU A 78 -8.68 -1.23 5.71
C GLU A 78 -7.93 -0.91 4.42
N SER A 79 -8.45 0.04 3.68
CA SER A 79 -7.89 0.43 2.39
C SER A 79 -8.39 1.81 1.95
N THR A 80 -7.63 2.45 1.08
CA THR A 80 -8.02 3.71 0.44
C THR A 80 -9.19 3.55 -0.55
N ARG A 81 -9.62 2.31 -0.82
CA ARG A 81 -10.64 1.99 -1.83
C ARG A 81 -12.05 1.82 -1.26
N PHE A 82 -12.21 1.81 0.06
CA PHE A 82 -13.51 1.66 0.74
C PHE A 82 -14.31 0.43 0.26
N VAL A 83 -13.65 -0.70 0.09
CA VAL A 83 -14.30 -1.92 -0.39
C VAL A 83 -15.05 -2.60 0.75
N PRO A 84 -16.37 -2.79 0.63
CA PRO A 84 -17.18 -3.37 1.69
C PRO A 84 -16.94 -4.88 1.84
N ILE A 85 -17.10 -5.37 3.07
CA ILE A 85 -17.16 -6.80 3.39
C ILE A 85 -18.58 -7.09 3.86
N GLY A 86 -19.36 -7.71 2.98
CA GLY A 86 -20.75 -8.05 3.27
C GLY A 86 -20.94 -9.41 3.92
N ASN A 87 -22.22 -9.72 4.23
CA ASN A 87 -22.65 -10.97 4.84
C ASN A 87 -22.02 -11.27 6.20
N THR A 88 -21.64 -10.24 6.96
CA THR A 88 -21.01 -10.38 8.27
C THR A 88 -22.05 -10.50 9.37
N PRO A 89 -22.14 -11.65 10.06
CA PRO A 89 -23.03 -11.78 11.20
C PRO A 89 -22.56 -10.87 12.34
N VAL A 90 -23.51 -10.23 13.00
CA VAL A 90 -23.27 -9.41 14.19
C VAL A 90 -24.27 -9.74 15.28
N MET A 91 -23.82 -9.65 16.52
CA MET A 91 -24.65 -9.80 17.70
C MET A 91 -24.54 -8.53 18.56
N LEU A 92 -25.67 -7.96 18.93
CA LEU A 92 -25.76 -6.84 19.84
C LEU A 92 -26.41 -7.32 21.14
N GLN A 93 -25.75 -7.14 22.25
CA GLN A 93 -26.23 -7.45 23.58
C GLN A 93 -26.31 -6.17 24.42
N ALA A 94 -27.51 -5.77 24.79
CA ALA A 94 -27.66 -4.68 25.77
C ALA A 94 -26.94 -5.04 27.07
N ILE A 95 -26.24 -4.09 27.68
CA ILE A 95 -25.50 -4.31 28.91
C ILE A 95 -25.89 -3.26 29.98
N ALA A 96 -25.93 -3.68 31.22
CA ALA A 96 -26.13 -2.79 32.36
C ALA A 96 -24.85 -1.99 32.67
N ALA A 97 -24.91 -1.03 33.57
CA ALA A 97 -23.78 -0.21 33.97
C ALA A 97 -22.62 -1.03 34.58
N ASP A 98 -22.88 -2.19 35.12
CA ASP A 98 -21.88 -3.14 35.64
C ASP A 98 -21.33 -4.10 34.58
N GLY A 99 -21.76 -3.96 33.30
CA GLY A 99 -21.38 -4.82 32.19
C GLY A 99 -22.17 -6.11 32.08
N SER A 100 -23.15 -6.39 32.96
CA SER A 100 -23.97 -7.58 32.89
C SER A 100 -24.96 -7.54 31.70
N PRO A 101 -25.22 -8.67 31.01
CA PRO A 101 -26.13 -8.71 29.87
C PRO A 101 -27.58 -8.44 30.29
N MET A 102 -28.30 -7.66 29.49
CA MET A 102 -29.71 -7.34 29.68
C MET A 102 -30.53 -7.86 28.50
N GLY A 103 -31.59 -8.60 28.81
CA GLY A 103 -32.50 -9.14 27.77
C GLY A 103 -31.85 -10.16 26.84
N ALA A 104 -32.54 -10.43 25.74
CA ALA A 104 -32.05 -11.34 24.72
C ALA A 104 -31.12 -10.58 23.70
N PRO A 105 -30.07 -11.23 23.18
CA PRO A 105 -29.23 -10.62 22.18
C PRO A 105 -29.97 -10.43 20.83
N LEU A 106 -29.68 -9.36 20.15
CA LEU A 106 -30.16 -9.06 18.82
C LEU A 106 -29.15 -9.59 17.79
N HIS A 107 -29.56 -10.51 16.93
CA HIS A 107 -28.76 -11.05 15.85
C HIS A 107 -29.12 -10.37 14.53
N ARG A 108 -28.12 -9.89 13.80
CA ARG A 108 -28.25 -9.22 12.49
C ARG A 108 -27.13 -9.67 11.56
N VAL A 109 -27.25 -9.27 10.30
CA VAL A 109 -26.20 -9.49 9.28
C VAL A 109 -25.96 -8.17 8.57
N ILE A 110 -24.72 -7.73 8.50
CA ILE A 110 -24.30 -6.62 7.65
C ILE A 110 -24.47 -7.07 6.20
N GLY A 111 -25.25 -6.32 5.42
CA GLY A 111 -25.55 -6.64 4.02
C GLY A 111 -24.34 -6.47 3.10
N LEU A 112 -24.55 -6.66 1.78
CA LEU A 112 -23.51 -6.56 0.76
C LEU A 112 -22.86 -5.17 0.66
N SER A 113 -23.56 -4.14 1.11
CA SER A 113 -23.00 -2.77 1.16
C SER A 113 -21.92 -2.58 2.24
N GLY A 114 -21.70 -3.57 3.11
CA GLY A 114 -20.84 -3.44 4.28
C GLY A 114 -21.39 -2.53 5.37
N ILE A 115 -22.62 -2.06 5.25
CA ILE A 115 -23.28 -1.13 6.18
C ILE A 115 -24.58 -1.76 6.70
N LEU A 116 -24.82 -1.62 7.98
CA LEU A 116 -26.05 -2.00 8.64
C LEU A 116 -26.49 -0.89 9.60
N GLU A 117 -27.69 -0.39 9.42
CA GLU A 117 -28.31 0.53 10.34
C GLU A 117 -29.27 -0.25 11.27
N ILE A 118 -29.04 -0.14 12.57
CA ILE A 118 -29.88 -0.68 13.64
C ILE A 118 -30.78 0.47 14.13
N THR A 119 -32.08 0.31 14.00
CA THR A 119 -33.06 1.31 14.44
C THR A 119 -33.90 0.82 15.64
N GLU A 120 -33.57 -0.35 16.15
CA GLU A 120 -34.32 -1.04 17.21
C GLU A 120 -33.57 -0.98 18.56
N CYS A 121 -32.56 -0.13 18.70
CA CYS A 121 -31.82 -0.05 19.94
C CYS A 121 -32.44 0.98 20.90
N ASP A 122 -32.36 0.70 22.21
CA ASP A 122 -32.85 1.62 23.23
C ASP A 122 -31.94 2.85 23.34
N ARG A 123 -32.53 4.04 23.37
CA ARG A 123 -31.81 5.31 23.38
C ARG A 123 -30.86 5.40 24.56
N ASN A 124 -29.61 5.81 24.30
CA ASN A 124 -28.56 5.97 25.31
C ASN A 124 -28.28 4.68 26.10
N GLN A 125 -28.66 3.51 25.58
CA GLN A 125 -28.33 2.22 26.17
C GLN A 125 -27.00 1.73 25.61
N PRO A 126 -26.04 1.27 26.44
CA PRO A 126 -24.81 0.64 25.96
C PRO A 126 -25.10 -0.78 25.45
N TYR A 127 -24.48 -1.11 24.32
CA TYR A 127 -24.52 -2.44 23.71
C TYR A 127 -23.11 -2.99 23.57
N GLN A 128 -22.92 -4.24 23.96
CA GLN A 128 -21.78 -5.02 23.53
C GLN A 128 -22.07 -5.55 22.13
N ILE A 129 -21.22 -5.21 21.16
CA ILE A 129 -21.32 -5.59 19.77
C ILE A 129 -20.23 -6.62 19.49
N THR A 130 -20.63 -7.76 18.89
CA THR A 130 -19.72 -8.82 18.48
C THR A 130 -19.84 -9.00 16.98
N PHE A 131 -18.75 -8.80 16.25
CA PHE A 131 -18.64 -9.07 14.83
C PHE A 131 -18.03 -10.44 14.63
N TYR A 132 -18.61 -11.24 13.74
CA TYR A 132 -18.11 -12.55 13.36
C TYR A 132 -17.53 -12.45 11.95
N PRO A 133 -16.20 -12.27 11.78
CA PRO A 133 -15.61 -12.01 10.48
C PRO A 133 -15.81 -13.19 9.53
N THR A 134 -16.16 -12.88 8.28
CA THR A 134 -16.45 -13.85 7.21
C THR A 134 -15.80 -13.45 5.89
N VAL A 135 -14.55 -12.96 5.93
CA VAL A 135 -13.86 -12.60 4.71
C VAL A 135 -13.67 -13.82 3.83
N SER A 136 -14.11 -13.72 2.59
CA SER A 136 -14.00 -14.76 1.56
C SER A 136 -12.98 -14.36 0.48
N GLN A 137 -12.55 -15.33 -0.32
CA GLN A 137 -11.70 -15.04 -1.48
C GLN A 137 -12.36 -14.06 -2.48
N ASP A 138 -13.68 -14.07 -2.59
CA ASP A 138 -14.38 -13.15 -3.49
C ASP A 138 -14.35 -11.71 -2.96
N HIS A 139 -14.37 -11.51 -1.65
CA HIS A 139 -14.12 -10.20 -1.04
C HIS A 139 -12.71 -9.70 -1.37
N VAL A 140 -11.67 -10.55 -1.22
CA VAL A 140 -10.28 -10.19 -1.54
C VAL A 140 -10.11 -9.88 -3.04
N LYS A 141 -10.75 -10.66 -3.93
CA LYS A 141 -10.76 -10.35 -5.37
C LYS A 141 -11.42 -9.01 -5.68
N ALA A 142 -12.51 -8.66 -4.97
CA ALA A 142 -13.16 -7.36 -5.12
C ALA A 142 -12.23 -6.21 -4.68
N LEU A 143 -11.49 -6.41 -3.59
CA LEU A 143 -10.45 -5.47 -3.16
C LEU A 143 -9.39 -5.30 -4.26
N TYR A 144 -8.79 -6.38 -4.75
CA TYR A 144 -7.76 -6.32 -5.79
C TYR A 144 -8.27 -5.72 -7.10
N ALA A 145 -9.53 -6.02 -7.47
CA ALA A 145 -10.16 -5.40 -8.63
C ALA A 145 -10.31 -3.88 -8.51
N SER A 146 -10.46 -3.37 -7.29
CA SER A 146 -10.58 -1.93 -7.04
C SER A 146 -9.31 -1.13 -7.36
N TYR A 147 -8.15 -1.79 -7.39
CA TYR A 147 -6.86 -1.16 -7.72
C TYR A 147 -6.51 -1.17 -9.21
N GLN A 148 -7.33 -1.79 -10.08
CA GLN A 148 -6.99 -1.94 -11.51
C GLN A 148 -6.77 -0.60 -12.21
N SER A 149 -7.48 0.45 -11.83
CA SER A 149 -7.27 1.79 -12.40
C SER A 149 -5.90 2.38 -12.03
N VAL A 150 -5.42 2.13 -10.81
CA VAL A 150 -4.09 2.56 -10.37
C VAL A 150 -3.01 1.78 -11.13
N ILE A 151 -3.15 0.46 -11.20
CA ILE A 151 -2.22 -0.40 -11.96
C ILE A 151 -2.14 0.04 -13.42
N ALA A 152 -3.29 0.28 -14.06
CA ALA A 152 -3.32 0.73 -15.45
C ALA A 152 -2.66 2.11 -15.65
N GLY A 153 -2.87 3.05 -14.73
CA GLY A 153 -2.23 4.35 -14.77
C GLY A 153 -0.71 4.25 -14.63
N LEU A 154 -0.23 3.48 -13.66
CA LEU A 154 1.21 3.27 -13.45
C LEU A 154 1.86 2.48 -14.60
N GLU A 155 1.16 1.48 -15.18
CA GLU A 155 1.64 0.77 -16.37
C GLU A 155 1.75 1.74 -17.57
N GLY A 156 0.76 2.59 -17.77
CA GLY A 156 0.81 3.62 -18.81
C GLY A 156 2.05 4.50 -18.69
N ARG A 157 2.37 4.93 -17.47
CA ARG A 157 3.56 5.71 -17.18
C ARG A 157 4.86 4.94 -17.43
N LEU A 158 4.95 3.69 -16.98
CA LEU A 158 6.12 2.83 -17.27
C LEU A 158 6.36 2.68 -18.78
N ARG A 159 5.30 2.56 -19.57
CA ARG A 159 5.36 2.47 -21.04
C ARG A 159 5.81 3.77 -21.69
N GLU A 160 5.32 4.89 -21.17
CA GLU A 160 5.73 6.22 -21.62
C GLU A 160 7.22 6.46 -21.35
N GLU A 161 7.67 6.19 -20.14
CA GLU A 161 9.07 6.29 -19.72
C GLU A 161 9.97 5.39 -20.55
N TRP A 162 9.56 4.14 -20.77
CA TRP A 162 10.27 3.21 -21.64
C TRP A 162 10.47 3.79 -23.05
N THR A 163 9.40 4.28 -23.65
CA THR A 163 9.43 4.74 -25.04
C THR A 163 10.17 6.06 -25.21
N ALA A 164 9.96 6.97 -24.29
CA ALA A 164 10.55 8.32 -24.36
C ALA A 164 12.03 8.34 -23.96
N THR A 165 12.42 7.54 -22.98
CA THR A 165 13.72 7.67 -22.32
C THR A 165 14.57 6.40 -22.44
N PHE A 166 14.12 5.26 -21.92
CA PHE A 166 14.98 4.09 -21.77
C PHE A 166 15.26 3.35 -23.07
N GLN A 167 14.26 3.21 -23.94
CA GLN A 167 14.48 2.54 -25.22
C GLN A 167 15.52 3.25 -26.11
N PRO A 168 15.54 4.58 -26.24
CA PRO A 168 16.66 5.28 -26.89
C PRO A 168 18.00 5.03 -26.23
N GLN A 169 18.10 5.15 -24.91
CA GLN A 169 19.33 4.92 -24.15
C GLN A 169 19.85 3.48 -24.31
N TRP A 170 18.96 2.47 -24.34
CA TRP A 170 19.34 1.10 -24.64
C TRP A 170 19.91 0.92 -26.06
N LYS A 171 19.38 1.65 -27.05
CA LYS A 171 19.93 1.65 -28.41
C LYS A 171 21.33 2.27 -28.44
N ASP A 172 21.54 3.36 -27.73
CA ASP A 172 22.83 4.02 -27.63
C ASP A 172 23.87 3.14 -26.93
N PHE A 173 23.48 2.51 -25.81
CA PHE A 173 24.30 1.53 -25.11
C PHE A 173 24.66 0.33 -25.99
N ALA A 174 23.72 -0.21 -26.78
CA ALA A 174 23.98 -1.30 -27.72
C ALA A 174 24.97 -0.93 -28.83
N SER A 175 24.97 0.33 -29.24
CA SER A 175 25.88 0.85 -30.26
C SER A 175 27.30 1.15 -29.74
N ALA A 176 27.49 1.18 -28.41
CA ALA A 176 28.78 1.40 -27.77
C ALA A 176 29.78 0.26 -28.03
N SER A 177 31.07 0.55 -27.95
CA SER A 177 32.15 -0.42 -28.23
C SER A 177 32.09 -1.63 -27.29
N SER A 178 32.54 -2.79 -27.77
CA SER A 178 32.57 -4.05 -27.01
C SER A 178 33.38 -3.95 -25.73
N LEU A 179 34.37 -3.09 -25.66
CA LEU A 179 35.20 -2.84 -24.47
C LEU A 179 34.42 -2.14 -23.37
N GLN A 180 33.59 -1.16 -23.71
CA GLN A 180 32.69 -0.47 -22.75
C GLN A 180 31.60 -1.41 -22.24
N ARG A 181 31.02 -2.25 -23.12
CA ARG A 181 30.03 -3.24 -22.74
C ARG A 181 30.58 -4.30 -21.79
N SER A 182 31.79 -4.82 -22.05
CA SER A 182 32.42 -5.84 -21.20
C SER A 182 32.76 -5.33 -19.82
N ALA A 183 33.16 -4.06 -19.67
CA ALA A 183 33.39 -3.45 -18.37
C ALA A 183 32.09 -3.31 -17.54
N MET A 184 30.96 -3.13 -18.22
CA MET A 184 29.64 -2.98 -17.57
C MET A 184 28.88 -4.30 -17.37
N GLN A 185 29.16 -5.34 -18.16
CA GLN A 185 28.52 -6.65 -18.06
C GLN A 185 29.15 -7.56 -17.01
N GLY A 186 30.32 -7.26 -16.51
CA GLY A 186 31.08 -8.11 -15.61
C GLY A 186 30.51 -8.13 -14.19
N VAL A 187 29.77 -9.15 -13.85
CA VAL A 187 29.54 -9.67 -12.48
C VAL A 187 28.27 -9.23 -11.75
N ALA A 188 27.67 -8.08 -12.05
CA ALA A 188 26.72 -7.49 -11.10
C ALA A 188 25.25 -7.66 -11.44
N PHE A 189 24.89 -8.02 -12.68
CA PHE A 189 23.51 -7.87 -13.16
C PHE A 189 22.48 -8.72 -12.40
N SER A 190 22.74 -9.97 -12.09
CA SER A 190 21.76 -10.83 -11.42
C SER A 190 21.84 -10.78 -9.90
N THR A 191 23.05 -10.77 -9.35
CA THR A 191 23.28 -10.85 -7.90
C THR A 191 23.19 -9.48 -7.24
N GLY A 192 23.65 -8.43 -7.91
CA GLY A 192 23.59 -7.07 -7.42
C GLY A 192 22.16 -6.54 -7.41
N MET A 193 21.39 -6.79 -8.45
CA MET A 193 19.99 -6.39 -8.53
C MET A 193 19.12 -7.09 -7.49
N ALA A 194 19.28 -8.41 -7.32
CA ALA A 194 18.58 -9.13 -6.25
C ALA A 194 18.92 -8.56 -4.87
N LYS A 195 20.21 -8.31 -4.61
CA LYS A 195 20.66 -7.74 -3.33
C LYS A 195 20.16 -6.31 -3.10
N ALA A 196 20.13 -5.49 -4.15
CA ALA A 196 19.60 -4.14 -4.07
C ALA A 196 18.08 -4.13 -3.86
N LEU A 197 17.36 -5.02 -4.51
CA LEU A 197 15.91 -5.21 -4.29
C LEU A 197 15.64 -5.70 -2.84
N TYR A 198 16.46 -6.60 -2.30
CA TYR A 198 16.36 -7.02 -0.90
C TYR A 198 16.61 -5.85 0.06
N SER A 199 17.66 -5.06 -0.19
CA SER A 199 17.96 -3.87 0.61
C SER A 199 16.85 -2.82 0.53
N LEU A 200 16.22 -2.69 -0.65
CA LEU A 200 15.06 -1.85 -0.87
C LEU A 200 13.88 -2.28 0.06
N TRP A 201 13.62 -3.59 0.13
CA TRP A 201 12.54 -4.14 0.94
C TRP A 201 12.80 -4.02 2.44
N ASP A 202 14.03 -4.25 2.90
CA ASP A 202 14.41 -4.03 4.30
C ASP A 202 14.20 -2.57 4.71
N ASN A 203 14.50 -1.63 3.82
CA ASN A 203 14.27 -0.20 4.07
C ASN A 203 12.78 0.17 4.08
N ILE A 204 11.97 -0.44 3.20
CA ILE A 204 10.50 -0.24 3.19
C ILE A 204 9.87 -0.79 4.47
N SER A 205 10.31 -1.97 4.93
CA SER A 205 9.85 -2.55 6.19
C SER A 205 10.10 -1.61 7.37
N GLN A 206 11.34 -1.12 7.48
CA GLN A 206 11.71 -0.16 8.53
C GLN A 206 10.94 1.16 8.42
N LEU A 207 10.65 1.58 7.20
CA LEU A 207 9.85 2.76 6.93
C LEU A 207 8.39 2.55 7.32
N TYR A 208 7.82 1.39 7.02
CA TYR A 208 6.45 1.03 7.38
C TYR A 208 6.26 1.03 8.90
N ASP A 209 7.16 0.36 9.64
CA ASP A 209 7.16 0.37 11.11
C ASP A 209 7.28 1.80 11.68
N LEU A 210 7.99 2.68 10.97
CA LEU A 210 8.16 4.07 11.34
C LEU A 210 6.89 4.90 11.08
N LEU A 211 6.20 4.63 9.98
CA LEU A 211 5.03 5.38 9.50
C LEU A 211 3.74 4.92 10.16
N ALA A 212 3.65 3.65 10.56
CA ALA A 212 2.53 3.10 11.32
C ALA A 212 2.30 3.85 12.64
N ASP A 213 3.34 4.53 13.17
CA ASP A 213 3.21 5.35 14.38
C ASP A 213 3.85 6.74 14.20
N LEU A 214 3.39 7.46 13.19
CA LEU A 214 3.91 8.79 12.80
C LEU A 214 3.85 9.83 13.90
N LYS A 215 2.82 9.79 14.75
CA LYS A 215 2.71 10.72 15.89
C LYS A 215 3.76 10.45 16.98
N ALA A 216 4.08 9.19 17.23
CA ALA A 216 5.08 8.79 18.22
C ALA A 216 6.52 8.83 17.68
N ASN A 217 6.69 8.72 16.37
CA ASN A 217 7.99 8.52 15.73
C ASN A 217 8.50 9.71 14.90
N SER A 218 7.87 10.89 15.00
CA SER A 218 8.31 12.08 14.23
C SER A 218 9.81 12.42 14.39
N GLN A 219 10.40 12.15 15.57
CA GLN A 219 11.84 12.30 15.78
C GLN A 219 12.69 11.19 15.14
N LYS A 220 12.12 10.00 14.91
CA LYS A 220 12.83 8.90 14.21
C LYS A 220 12.84 9.09 12.70
N LEU A 221 11.80 9.72 12.13
CA LEU A 221 11.78 10.16 10.74
C LEU A 221 12.97 11.09 10.42
N LEU A 222 13.31 11.98 11.34
CA LEU A 222 14.49 12.86 11.24
C LEU A 222 15.83 12.10 11.19
N ALA A 223 15.87 10.86 11.66
CA ALA A 223 17.08 10.02 11.57
C ALA A 223 17.25 9.37 10.18
N TYR A 224 16.17 9.30 9.39
CA TYR A 224 16.17 8.72 8.04
C TYR A 224 16.07 9.78 6.94
N LEU A 225 15.59 10.98 7.26
CA LEU A 225 15.50 12.11 6.36
C LEU A 225 16.42 13.20 6.87
N SER A 226 17.20 13.81 5.98
CA SER A 226 17.92 15.04 6.31
C SER A 226 16.92 16.17 6.59
N GLN A 227 17.35 17.20 7.33
CA GLN A 227 16.49 18.36 7.60
C GLN A 227 16.03 19.04 6.28
N ALA A 228 16.86 19.02 5.25
CA ALA A 228 16.54 19.60 3.95
C ALA A 228 15.40 18.86 3.24
N GLU A 229 15.35 17.56 3.36
CA GLU A 229 14.31 16.70 2.75
C GLU A 229 13.01 16.73 3.52
N LEU A 230 13.09 16.81 4.84
CA LEU A 230 11.90 17.07 5.66
C LEU A 230 11.30 18.41 5.28
N ASP A 231 12.14 19.44 5.06
CA ASP A 231 11.70 20.77 4.63
C ASP A 231 11.13 20.75 3.21
N GLU A 232 11.64 19.90 2.31
CA GLU A 232 11.07 19.68 0.97
C GLU A 232 9.75 18.91 1.02
N LEU A 233 9.65 17.85 1.81
CA LEU A 233 8.39 17.17 2.08
C LEU A 233 7.34 18.13 2.61
N LEU A 234 7.70 19.00 3.54
CA LEU A 234 6.82 20.02 4.09
C LEU A 234 6.43 21.09 3.05
N LYS A 235 7.28 21.36 2.04
CA LYS A 235 6.97 22.25 0.91
C LYS A 235 5.98 21.66 -0.09
N LEU A 236 5.90 20.31 -0.21
CA LEU A 236 4.91 19.63 -1.06
C LEU A 236 3.45 19.87 -0.62
N GLY A 237 3.27 20.46 0.56
CA GLY A 237 1.95 20.75 1.13
C GLY A 237 1.33 19.59 1.87
N SER A 238 0.43 19.90 2.79
CA SER A 238 -0.24 18.93 3.65
C SER A 238 -0.97 17.81 2.88
N ASP A 239 -1.50 18.12 1.70
CA ASP A 239 -2.28 17.18 0.88
C ASP A 239 -1.41 16.09 0.23
N ALA A 240 -0.21 16.44 -0.23
CA ALA A 240 0.71 15.45 -0.83
C ALA A 240 1.27 14.50 0.24
N ILE A 241 1.60 15.04 1.42
CA ILE A 241 2.03 14.23 2.56
C ILE A 241 0.89 13.31 3.00
N ALA A 242 -0.33 13.82 3.15
CA ALA A 242 -1.49 13.04 3.52
C ALA A 242 -1.77 11.90 2.51
N LYS A 243 -1.65 12.17 1.21
CA LYS A 243 -1.77 11.15 0.15
C LYS A 243 -0.66 10.10 0.24
N GLY A 244 0.59 10.51 0.47
CA GLY A 244 1.70 9.59 0.66
C GLY A 244 1.49 8.66 1.86
N LEU A 245 1.00 9.21 2.97
CA LEU A 245 0.69 8.45 4.18
C LEU A 245 -0.46 7.46 3.97
N LEU A 246 -1.49 7.86 3.22
CA LEU A 246 -2.58 6.97 2.83
C LEU A 246 -2.09 5.78 1.99
N VAL A 247 -1.18 6.02 1.06
CA VAL A 247 -0.56 4.93 0.27
C VAL A 247 0.22 3.97 1.16
N LEU A 248 0.92 4.49 2.15
CA LEU A 248 1.76 3.70 3.05
C LEU A 248 0.94 2.91 4.08
N SER A 249 -0.27 3.33 4.39
CA SER A 249 -1.19 2.60 5.29
C SER A 249 -2.04 1.54 4.58
N ASP A 250 -2.01 1.50 3.24
CA ASP A 250 -2.76 0.55 2.41
C ASP A 250 -1.76 -0.45 1.80
N GLU A 251 -1.59 -1.61 2.43
CA GLU A 251 -0.56 -2.58 2.05
C GLU A 251 -0.64 -3.02 0.58
N PRO A 252 -1.79 -3.41 0.03
CA PRO A 252 -1.88 -3.74 -1.39
C PRO A 252 -1.47 -2.56 -2.29
N LEU A 253 -1.85 -1.34 -1.92
CA LEU A 253 -1.49 -0.15 -2.67
C LEU A 253 0.01 0.13 -2.60
N LEU A 254 0.60 0.06 -1.41
CA LEU A 254 2.05 0.15 -1.22
C LEU A 254 2.79 -0.88 -2.08
N PHE A 255 2.32 -2.13 -2.07
CA PHE A 255 2.91 -3.18 -2.90
C PHE A 255 2.84 -2.88 -4.40
N ILE A 256 1.74 -2.29 -4.88
CA ILE A 256 1.60 -1.85 -6.27
C ILE A 256 2.66 -0.79 -6.62
N TYR A 257 2.84 0.23 -5.77
CA TYR A 257 3.84 1.28 -6.01
C TYR A 257 5.26 0.74 -5.99
N VAL A 258 5.57 -0.12 -5.04
CA VAL A 258 6.88 -0.77 -5.00
C VAL A 258 7.11 -1.66 -6.22
N SER A 259 6.10 -2.40 -6.65
CA SER A 259 6.16 -3.21 -7.87
C SER A 259 6.37 -2.35 -9.11
N ALA A 260 5.81 -1.14 -9.16
CA ALA A 260 6.06 -0.18 -10.23
C ALA A 260 7.51 0.30 -10.23
N ILE A 261 8.07 0.65 -9.06
CA ILE A 261 9.48 1.04 -8.91
C ILE A 261 10.43 -0.10 -9.33
N VAL A 262 10.16 -1.32 -8.87
CA VAL A 262 10.93 -2.52 -9.28
C VAL A 262 10.87 -2.71 -10.80
N SER A 263 9.71 -2.54 -11.40
CA SER A 263 9.53 -2.66 -12.84
C SER A 263 10.27 -1.55 -13.59
N TRP A 264 10.25 -0.34 -13.06
CA TRP A 264 10.99 0.80 -13.59
C TRP A 264 12.51 0.54 -13.54
N ILE A 265 13.06 0.07 -12.41
CA ILE A 265 14.48 -0.30 -12.26
C ILE A 265 14.86 -1.39 -13.28
N ARG A 266 13.99 -2.38 -13.53
CA ARG A 266 14.24 -3.44 -14.52
C ARG A 266 14.29 -2.94 -15.95
N LEU A 267 13.76 -1.77 -16.23
CA LEU A 267 13.78 -1.12 -17.55
C LEU A 267 15.00 -0.23 -17.75
N LEU A 268 15.69 0.19 -16.68
CA LEU A 268 16.86 1.06 -16.75
C LEU A 268 17.98 0.41 -17.57
N PRO A 269 18.69 1.19 -18.41
CA PRO A 269 19.94 0.74 -19.00
C PRO A 269 21.02 0.56 -17.95
N PRO A 270 22.02 -0.31 -18.20
CA PRO A 270 23.04 -0.65 -17.20
C PRO A 270 23.75 0.54 -16.54
N PRO A 271 24.16 1.61 -17.25
CA PRO A 271 24.81 2.73 -16.61
C PRO A 271 23.96 3.38 -15.51
N GLU A 272 22.71 3.73 -15.84
CA GLU A 272 21.79 4.39 -14.92
C GLU A 272 21.39 3.46 -13.77
N MET A 273 21.28 2.16 -14.05
CA MET A 273 21.00 1.17 -13.00
C MET A 273 22.16 1.07 -12.00
N TYR A 274 23.42 1.14 -12.44
CA TYR A 274 24.57 1.11 -11.54
C TYR A 274 24.68 2.38 -10.70
N GLU A 275 24.42 3.54 -11.28
CA GLU A 275 24.37 4.81 -10.58
C GLU A 275 23.31 4.76 -9.48
N LEU A 276 22.08 4.40 -9.84
CA LEU A 276 20.99 4.27 -8.88
C LEU A 276 21.30 3.27 -7.77
N LEU A 277 21.83 2.07 -8.10
CA LEU A 277 22.14 1.05 -7.09
C LEU A 277 23.28 1.45 -6.16
N GLY A 278 24.19 2.33 -6.59
CA GLY A 278 25.25 2.89 -5.75
C GLY A 278 24.74 3.93 -4.76
N GLU A 279 23.60 4.55 -5.05
CA GLU A 279 23.02 5.66 -4.29
C GLU A 279 21.72 5.31 -3.55
N ILE A 280 21.14 4.12 -3.79
CA ILE A 280 19.90 3.74 -3.08
C ILE A 280 20.13 3.68 -1.58
N THR A 281 19.65 4.72 -0.92
CA THR A 281 19.46 4.81 0.51
C THR A 281 17.95 4.69 0.82
N GLY A 282 17.60 4.49 2.09
CA GLY A 282 16.18 4.53 2.50
C GLY A 282 15.47 5.82 2.08
N GLU A 283 16.21 6.92 2.05
CA GLU A 283 15.81 8.24 1.63
C GLU A 283 15.39 8.31 0.15
N VAL A 284 16.25 7.85 -0.74
CA VAL A 284 15.98 7.78 -2.19
C VAL A 284 14.71 6.96 -2.45
N LEU A 285 14.51 5.91 -1.69
CA LEU A 285 13.33 5.07 -1.80
C LEU A 285 12.05 5.77 -1.37
N ILE A 286 12.08 6.51 -0.25
CA ILE A 286 10.95 7.31 0.22
C ILE A 286 10.57 8.33 -0.85
N ASN A 287 11.55 9.02 -1.40
CA ASN A 287 11.33 10.01 -2.45
C ASN A 287 10.73 9.38 -3.71
N LEU A 288 11.22 8.21 -4.13
CA LEU A 288 10.64 7.45 -5.24
C LEU A 288 9.18 7.06 -4.95
N LEU A 289 8.88 6.53 -3.78
CA LEU A 289 7.52 6.16 -3.39
C LEU A 289 6.58 7.37 -3.38
N LEU A 290 7.00 8.48 -2.78
CA LEU A 290 6.22 9.71 -2.74
C LEU A 290 6.01 10.27 -4.15
N MET A 291 7.05 10.29 -4.98
CA MET A 291 6.99 10.75 -6.37
C MET A 291 6.01 9.90 -7.20
N TRP A 292 6.08 8.57 -7.07
CA TRP A 292 5.15 7.67 -7.77
C TRP A 292 3.72 7.80 -7.23
N ALA A 293 3.55 7.96 -5.92
CA ALA A 293 2.24 8.15 -5.29
C ALA A 293 1.57 9.47 -5.72
N THR A 294 2.32 10.57 -5.80
CA THR A 294 1.81 11.87 -6.24
C THR A 294 1.52 11.89 -7.74
N ALA A 295 2.37 11.25 -8.55
CA ALA A 295 2.21 11.21 -10.00
C ALA A 295 1.06 10.31 -10.46
N GLY A 296 0.70 9.27 -9.69
CA GLY A 296 -0.46 8.41 -9.96
C GLY A 296 -1.81 9.14 -9.83
N THR A 297 -1.82 10.35 -9.27
CA THR A 297 -3.04 11.16 -9.08
C THR A 297 -3.33 12.17 -10.19
N GLY A 298 -2.58 12.17 -11.29
CA GLY A 298 -2.89 12.94 -12.50
C GLY A 298 -2.52 14.44 -12.48
N ASP A 299 -1.85 14.93 -11.45
CA ASP A 299 -1.65 16.37 -11.23
C ASP A 299 -0.18 16.85 -11.32
N THR A 300 0.71 16.11 -11.99
CA THR A 300 2.10 16.58 -12.09
C THR A 300 2.64 16.52 -13.52
N ASP A 301 2.97 17.69 -14.08
CA ASP A 301 3.82 17.90 -15.25
C ASP A 301 5.31 17.54 -14.96
N GLY A 302 5.61 16.86 -13.86
CA GLY A 302 6.94 16.53 -13.39
C GLY A 302 7.45 15.19 -13.93
N ASN A 303 8.45 15.25 -14.81
CA ASN A 303 9.22 14.06 -15.21
C ASN A 303 10.10 13.60 -14.02
N PRO A 304 9.98 12.34 -13.53
CA PRO A 304 10.76 11.86 -12.40
C PRO A 304 12.27 11.92 -12.59
N ILE A 305 12.76 11.84 -13.82
CA ILE A 305 14.20 11.87 -14.13
C ILE A 305 14.79 13.26 -13.96
N THR A 306 14.05 14.33 -14.25
CA THR A 306 14.58 15.71 -14.06
C THR A 306 14.83 16.06 -12.60
N ALA A 307 14.16 15.41 -11.66
CA ALA A 307 14.41 15.59 -10.24
C ALA A 307 15.72 14.93 -9.77
N TYR A 308 16.21 13.90 -10.49
CA TYR A 308 17.43 13.15 -10.13
C TYR A 308 18.70 13.71 -10.77
N THR A 309 18.61 14.43 -11.88
CA THR A 309 19.77 14.97 -12.61
C THR A 309 20.19 16.38 -12.17
N GLU A 310 19.48 17.00 -11.24
CA GLU A 310 19.80 18.33 -10.70
C GLU A 310 20.48 18.29 -9.31
N TYR A 311 20.85 17.13 -8.82
CA TYR A 311 21.69 16.92 -7.64
C TYR A 311 23.00 16.21 -8.09
#